data_51e8172b1e1a2ccabedc3e1fdb3f935b
#
_entry.id   51e8172b1e1a2ccabedc3e1fdb3f935b
#
_cell.length_a   1.000
_cell.length_b   1.000
_cell.length_c   1.000
_cell.angle_alpha   90.00
_cell.angle_beta   90.00
_cell.angle_gamma   90.00
#
_symmetry.space_group_name_H-M   'P 1'
#
loop_
_entity.id
_entity.type
_entity.pdbx_description
1 polymer ?
#
loop_
_entity_poly.entity_id
_entity_poly.type
_entity_poly.pdbx_seq_one_letter_code
_entity_poly.pdbx_strand_id
1 'polypeptide(L)'
;MGKKVNPIFFRLGKSVNYNNLWFSNKKQYSKKIKINFLLKEVLKKNFLFTNISAIDIIISNILKLNIYLNDLEKIDDFYNYLDSFILEYSKILKKNILINFCYEENINARILSLLILNQLDNKSSVKRIIKKEIFKFNKQFNGCKIQVSGRIEGVDIARKEWYLFGSIPLHTIRCKIDYFFCEFISQYGVLGIKTWIFKK
;
A
#
# COMPACT_ATOMS: atom_id res chain seq x y z
N MET A 1 0.49 -26.02 7.67
CA MET A 1 1.29 -24.87 7.19
C MET A 1 1.56 -23.92 8.34
N GLY A 2 2.84 -23.55 8.57
CA GLY A 2 3.20 -22.59 9.62
C GLY A 2 2.61 -21.21 9.35
N LYS A 3 2.09 -20.55 10.40
CA LYS A 3 1.66 -19.15 10.35
C LYS A 3 2.90 -18.26 10.25
N LYS A 4 2.96 -17.39 9.23
CA LYS A 4 4.09 -16.47 9.03
C LYS A 4 3.71 -15.07 9.51
N VAL A 5 4.60 -14.44 10.26
CA VAL A 5 4.44 -13.06 10.74
C VAL A 5 4.50 -12.09 9.55
N ASN A 6 3.73 -11.00 9.63
CA ASN A 6 3.80 -9.92 8.65
C ASN A 6 5.20 -9.28 8.68
N PRO A 7 5.90 -9.20 7.53
CA PRO A 7 7.27 -8.69 7.47
C PRO A 7 7.44 -7.26 7.97
N ILE A 8 6.43 -6.40 7.77
CA ILE A 8 6.45 -5.00 8.24
C ILE A 8 6.41 -4.97 9.76
N PHE A 9 5.45 -5.67 10.39
CA PHE A 9 5.35 -5.69 11.85
C PHE A 9 6.59 -6.27 12.53
N PHE A 10 7.20 -7.28 11.92
CA PHE A 10 8.44 -7.87 12.43
C PHE A 10 9.63 -6.89 12.45
N ARG A 11 9.58 -5.83 11.61
CA ARG A 11 10.65 -4.85 11.42
C ARG A 11 10.34 -3.46 11.97
N LEU A 12 9.14 -3.24 12.48
CA LEU A 12 8.73 -1.95 13.05
C LEU A 12 9.66 -1.50 14.19
N GLY A 13 10.06 -0.24 14.15
CA GLY A 13 10.94 0.36 15.15
C GLY A 13 12.43 0.04 14.99
N LYS A 14 12.80 -0.84 14.04
CA LYS A 14 14.22 -1.13 13.73
C LYS A 14 14.59 -0.67 12.31
N SER A 15 14.08 -1.34 11.29
CA SER A 15 14.38 -1.02 9.88
C SER A 15 13.22 -0.37 9.14
N VAL A 16 12.03 -0.37 9.72
CA VAL A 16 10.83 0.26 9.17
C VAL A 16 10.26 1.23 10.20
N ASN A 17 9.97 2.45 9.75
CA ASN A 17 9.35 3.49 10.59
C ASN A 17 7.83 3.30 10.68
N TYR A 18 7.23 3.97 11.67
CA TYR A 18 5.78 4.00 11.83
C TYR A 18 5.16 5.04 10.89
N ASN A 19 4.13 4.65 10.16
CA ASN A 19 3.38 5.55 9.27
C ASN A 19 2.40 6.48 10.03
N ASN A 20 2.19 6.23 11.32
CA ASN A 20 1.33 7.06 12.16
C ASN A 20 2.10 7.48 13.39
N LEU A 21 2.27 8.80 13.56
CA LEU A 21 2.97 9.38 14.70
C LEU A 21 2.00 10.26 15.48
N TRP A 22 1.47 9.74 16.58
CA TRP A 22 0.62 10.51 17.48
C TRP A 22 0.60 9.90 18.88
N PHE A 23 0.38 10.74 19.86
CA PHE A 23 0.20 10.36 21.26
C PHE A 23 -1.16 10.81 21.75
N SER A 24 -1.78 10.05 22.65
CA SER A 24 -3.05 10.40 23.25
C SER A 24 -3.24 9.79 24.64
N ASN A 25 -3.88 10.55 25.52
CA ASN A 25 -4.38 10.05 26.78
C ASN A 25 -5.55 9.07 26.54
N LYS A 26 -5.83 8.18 27.51
CA LYS A 26 -6.89 7.16 27.43
C LYS A 26 -8.25 7.74 27.01
N LYS A 27 -8.63 8.91 27.55
CA LYS A 27 -9.92 9.57 27.24
C LYS A 27 -10.07 10.03 25.78
N GLN A 28 -8.98 10.34 25.10
CA GLN A 28 -8.97 10.87 23.72
C GLN A 28 -8.52 9.84 22.68
N TYR A 29 -8.08 8.67 23.13
CA TYR A 29 -7.50 7.63 22.27
C TYR A 29 -8.46 7.17 21.19
N SER A 30 -9.69 6.82 21.57
CA SER A 30 -10.73 6.36 20.63
C SER A 30 -11.06 7.41 19.57
N LYS A 31 -11.10 8.70 19.94
CA LYS A 31 -11.33 9.80 18.99
C LYS A 31 -10.20 9.91 17.96
N LYS A 32 -8.94 9.82 18.40
CA LYS A 32 -7.80 9.91 17.48
C LYS A 32 -7.69 8.70 16.55
N ILE A 33 -7.98 7.49 17.02
CA ILE A 33 -8.05 6.31 16.15
C ILE A 33 -9.13 6.47 15.10
N LYS A 34 -10.34 6.92 15.50
CA LYS A 34 -11.45 7.15 14.55
C LYS A 34 -11.05 8.15 13.47
N ILE A 35 -10.44 9.27 13.85
CA ILE A 35 -9.93 10.28 12.90
C ILE A 35 -8.93 9.66 11.93
N ASN A 36 -7.94 8.94 12.44
CA ASN A 36 -6.91 8.29 11.63
C ASN A 36 -7.52 7.29 10.62
N PHE A 37 -8.47 6.50 11.08
CA PHE A 37 -9.16 5.52 10.22
C PHE A 37 -9.98 6.22 9.12
N LEU A 38 -10.80 7.20 9.48
CA LEU A 38 -11.62 7.95 8.53
C LEU A 38 -10.78 8.66 7.47
N LEU A 39 -9.72 9.35 7.87
CA LEU A 39 -8.82 10.02 6.93
C LEU A 39 -8.21 9.03 5.93
N LYS A 40 -7.73 7.88 6.40
CA LYS A 40 -7.17 6.86 5.51
C LYS A 40 -8.22 6.25 4.58
N GLU A 41 -9.42 6.05 5.08
CA GLU A 41 -10.52 5.48 4.27
C GLU A 41 -10.94 6.44 3.16
N VAL A 42 -11.16 7.72 3.50
CA VAL A 42 -11.54 8.75 2.54
C VAL A 42 -10.46 8.95 1.48
N LEU A 43 -9.21 9.10 1.89
CA LEU A 43 -8.10 9.22 0.96
C LEU A 43 -7.96 7.98 0.06
N LYS A 44 -8.17 6.78 0.58
CA LYS A 44 -8.11 5.55 -0.23
C LYS A 44 -9.26 5.45 -1.22
N LYS A 45 -10.50 5.79 -0.83
CA LYS A 45 -11.68 5.68 -1.70
C LYS A 45 -11.59 6.63 -2.90
N ASN A 46 -11.21 7.87 -2.65
CA ASN A 46 -11.16 8.87 -3.68
C ASN A 46 -9.94 8.74 -4.60
N PHE A 47 -8.92 8.02 -4.15
CA PHE A 47 -7.66 7.84 -4.85
C PHE A 47 -7.33 6.37 -5.15
N LEU A 48 -8.36 5.55 -5.36
CA LEU A 48 -8.21 4.14 -5.73
C LEU A 48 -7.37 3.93 -7.01
N PHE A 49 -7.40 4.91 -7.91
CA PHE A 49 -6.72 4.87 -9.20
C PHE A 49 -5.39 5.65 -9.23
N THR A 50 -5.04 6.31 -8.14
CA THR A 50 -3.77 7.05 -8.07
C THR A 50 -2.67 6.19 -7.49
N ASN A 51 -1.46 6.39 -7.98
CA ASN A 51 -0.27 5.66 -7.56
C ASN A 51 0.24 6.11 -6.19
N ILE A 52 -0.67 6.17 -5.18
CA ILE A 52 -0.28 6.45 -3.79
C ILE A 52 0.47 5.26 -3.23
N SER A 53 1.72 5.47 -2.89
CA SER A 53 2.57 4.45 -2.28
C SER A 53 2.31 4.30 -0.79
N ALA A 54 2.29 5.40 -0.05
CA ALA A 54 2.06 5.42 1.39
C ALA A 54 1.37 6.73 1.83
N ILE A 55 0.76 6.72 3.00
CA ILE A 55 0.17 7.88 3.66
C ILE A 55 0.66 7.88 5.10
N ASP A 56 1.42 8.90 5.48
CA ASP A 56 1.87 9.11 6.84
C ASP A 56 1.02 10.19 7.51
N ILE A 57 0.54 9.90 8.71
CA ILE A 57 -0.32 10.78 9.48
C ILE A 57 0.37 11.16 10.78
N ILE A 58 0.61 12.47 10.97
CA ILE A 58 1.20 13.02 12.17
C ILE A 58 0.14 13.91 12.84
N ILE A 59 -0.36 13.51 14.00
CA ILE A 59 -1.37 14.26 14.74
C ILE A 59 -0.72 14.96 15.92
N SER A 60 -0.49 16.27 15.76
CA SER A 60 -0.06 17.19 16.80
C SER A 60 -1.14 18.27 17.03
N ASN A 61 -0.76 19.49 17.32
CA ASN A 61 -1.66 20.65 17.26
C ASN A 61 -2.17 20.87 15.83
N ILE A 62 -1.32 20.63 14.85
CA ILE A 62 -1.60 20.65 13.42
C ILE A 62 -1.61 19.20 12.93
N LEU A 63 -2.58 18.86 12.07
CA LEU A 63 -2.61 17.57 11.40
C LEU A 63 -1.74 17.63 10.13
N LYS A 64 -0.64 16.88 10.11
CA LYS A 64 0.22 16.78 8.93
C LYS A 64 -0.04 15.46 8.23
N LEU A 65 -0.31 15.53 6.92
CA LEU A 65 -0.49 14.39 6.03
C LEU A 65 0.64 14.39 5.01
N ASN A 66 1.52 13.40 5.04
CA ASN A 66 2.50 13.20 4.00
C ASN A 66 2.00 12.11 3.06
N ILE A 67 1.75 12.46 1.82
CA ILE A 67 1.25 11.56 0.79
C ILE A 67 2.39 11.28 -0.18
N TYR A 68 2.78 10.01 -0.28
CA TYR A 68 3.85 9.56 -1.16
C TYR A 68 3.26 9.11 -2.49
N LEU A 69 3.71 9.71 -3.59
CA LEU A 69 3.22 9.46 -4.95
C LEU A 69 4.37 8.99 -5.85
N ASN A 70 4.07 8.12 -6.81
CA ASN A 70 5.04 7.68 -7.82
C ASN A 70 4.86 8.39 -9.16
N ASP A 71 3.68 8.94 -9.46
CA ASP A 71 3.39 9.68 -10.67
C ASP A 71 2.94 11.09 -10.33
N LEU A 72 3.55 12.09 -10.99
CA LEU A 72 3.22 13.50 -10.80
C LEU A 72 2.13 13.99 -11.76
N GLU A 73 1.88 13.28 -12.86
CA GLU A 73 0.99 13.74 -13.94
C GLU A 73 -0.48 13.92 -13.53
N LYS A 74 -0.90 13.33 -12.42
CA LYS A 74 -2.29 13.39 -11.93
C LYS A 74 -2.47 14.27 -10.68
N ILE A 75 -1.50 15.11 -10.40
CA ILE A 75 -1.53 15.93 -9.17
C ILE A 75 -2.55 17.06 -9.29
N ASP A 76 -2.79 17.60 -10.46
CA ASP A 76 -3.69 18.76 -10.65
C ASP A 76 -5.16 18.43 -10.30
N ASP A 77 -5.64 17.26 -10.72
CA ASP A 77 -6.96 16.76 -10.30
C ASP A 77 -7.05 16.56 -8.79
N PHE A 78 -5.91 16.28 -8.17
CA PHE A 78 -5.75 16.09 -6.75
C PHE A 78 -5.91 17.39 -5.95
N TYR A 79 -5.36 18.50 -6.44
CA TYR A 79 -5.39 19.78 -5.73
C TYR A 79 -6.83 20.27 -5.53
N ASN A 80 -7.65 20.23 -6.57
CA ASN A 80 -9.06 20.67 -6.51
C ASN A 80 -9.87 19.87 -5.48
N TYR A 81 -9.62 18.56 -5.39
CA TYR A 81 -10.27 17.71 -4.40
C TYR A 81 -9.75 17.97 -2.99
N LEU A 82 -8.44 18.17 -2.83
CA LEU A 82 -7.83 18.37 -1.52
C LEU A 82 -8.25 19.68 -0.86
N ASP A 83 -8.48 20.73 -1.62
CA ASP A 83 -8.97 21.99 -1.09
C ASP A 83 -10.36 21.83 -0.46
N SER A 84 -11.27 21.13 -1.15
CA SER A 84 -12.58 20.81 -0.59
C SER A 84 -12.47 19.90 0.64
N PHE A 85 -11.59 18.90 0.60
CA PHE A 85 -11.30 18.00 1.71
C PHE A 85 -10.73 18.75 2.92
N ILE A 86 -9.76 19.65 2.73
CA ILE A 86 -9.16 20.46 3.80
C ILE A 86 -10.23 21.32 4.46
N LEU A 87 -11.08 22.00 3.67
CA LEU A 87 -12.15 22.86 4.19
C LEU A 87 -13.18 22.09 5.01
N GLU A 88 -13.60 20.93 4.54
CA GLU A 88 -14.58 20.09 5.23
C GLU A 88 -14.01 19.52 6.53
N TYR A 89 -12.86 18.86 6.45
CA TYR A 89 -12.29 18.17 7.59
C TYR A 89 -11.63 19.10 8.63
N SER A 90 -11.14 20.27 8.25
CA SER A 90 -10.65 21.26 9.21
C SER A 90 -11.76 21.76 10.13
N LYS A 91 -12.97 21.95 9.61
CA LYS A 91 -14.17 22.30 10.40
C LYS A 91 -14.57 21.21 11.36
N ILE A 92 -14.59 19.93 10.88
CA ILE A 92 -14.98 18.77 11.69
C ILE A 92 -13.96 18.50 12.79
N LEU A 93 -12.67 18.57 12.47
CA LEU A 93 -11.57 18.24 13.38
C LEU A 93 -11.16 19.39 14.28
N LYS A 94 -11.60 20.62 13.98
CA LYS A 94 -11.17 21.87 14.61
C LYS A 94 -9.63 21.99 14.68
N LYS A 95 -8.96 21.56 13.60
CA LYS A 95 -7.51 21.59 13.45
C LYS A 95 -7.11 22.01 12.05
N ASN A 96 -6.01 22.73 11.95
CA ASN A 96 -5.41 23.02 10.66
C ASN A 96 -4.81 21.75 10.06
N ILE A 97 -5.04 21.53 8.78
CA ILE A 97 -4.51 20.38 8.04
C ILE A 97 -3.45 20.88 7.08
N LEU A 98 -2.24 20.30 7.17
CA LEU A 98 -1.16 20.51 6.22
C LEU A 98 -0.95 19.24 5.43
N ILE A 99 -0.97 19.34 4.10
CA ILE A 99 -0.73 18.22 3.20
C ILE A 99 0.59 18.45 2.47
N ASN A 100 1.49 17.49 2.58
CA ASN A 100 2.77 17.47 1.89
C ASN A 100 2.78 16.31 0.90
N PHE A 101 3.15 16.60 -0.34
CA PHE A 101 3.39 15.57 -1.35
C PHE A 101 4.87 15.23 -1.38
N CYS A 102 5.17 13.94 -1.31
CA CYS A 102 6.50 13.40 -1.43
C CYS A 102 6.56 12.50 -2.67
N TYR A 103 7.49 12.76 -3.56
CA TYR A 103 7.71 11.90 -4.72
C TYR A 103 8.61 10.72 -4.33
N GLU A 104 8.20 9.50 -4.68
CA GLU A 104 9.01 8.29 -4.53
C GLU A 104 9.26 7.68 -5.90
N GLU A 105 10.52 7.65 -6.33
CA GLU A 105 10.93 7.01 -7.59
C GLU A 105 10.80 5.48 -7.55
N ASN A 106 11.04 4.91 -6.37
CA ASN A 106 11.06 3.46 -6.20
C ASN A 106 9.65 2.89 -6.00
N ILE A 107 9.36 1.83 -6.73
CA ILE A 107 8.08 1.12 -6.59
C ILE A 107 8.00 0.41 -5.25
N ASN A 108 6.89 0.64 -4.55
CA ASN A 108 6.52 -0.04 -3.33
C ASN A 108 5.65 -1.27 -3.60
N ALA A 109 5.60 -2.20 -2.63
CA ALA A 109 4.80 -3.42 -2.74
C ALA A 109 3.31 -3.14 -3.00
N ARG A 110 2.79 -2.04 -2.47
CA ARG A 110 1.41 -1.60 -2.71
C ARG A 110 1.17 -1.27 -4.18
N ILE A 111 2.01 -0.45 -4.79
CA ILE A 111 1.86 -0.04 -6.20
C ILE A 111 1.99 -1.24 -7.11
N LEU A 112 3.01 -2.08 -6.89
CA LEU A 112 3.18 -3.29 -7.69
C LEU A 112 1.94 -4.20 -7.62
N SER A 113 1.33 -4.35 -6.45
CA SER A 113 0.11 -5.14 -6.30
C SER A 113 -1.08 -4.54 -7.04
N LEU A 114 -1.25 -3.20 -7.01
CA LEU A 114 -2.31 -2.50 -7.73
C LEU A 114 -2.14 -2.59 -9.25
N LEU A 115 -0.90 -2.48 -9.75
CA LEU A 115 -0.61 -2.66 -11.18
C LEU A 115 -0.98 -4.07 -11.66
N ILE A 116 -0.67 -5.09 -10.86
CA ILE A 116 -1.07 -6.47 -11.16
C ILE A 116 -2.60 -6.60 -11.15
N LEU A 117 -3.26 -5.99 -10.18
CA LEU A 117 -4.71 -6.01 -10.03
C LEU A 117 -5.40 -5.44 -11.28
N ASN A 118 -4.98 -4.26 -11.74
CA ASN A 118 -5.52 -3.60 -12.94
C ASN A 118 -5.33 -4.44 -14.21
N GLN A 119 -4.24 -5.22 -14.30
CA GLN A 119 -4.00 -6.10 -15.45
C GLN A 119 -4.78 -7.40 -15.38
N LEU A 120 -5.13 -7.89 -14.20
CA LEU A 120 -5.97 -9.08 -14.03
C LEU A 120 -7.39 -8.86 -14.56
N ASP A 121 -7.91 -7.64 -14.53
CA ASP A 121 -9.20 -7.28 -15.12
C ASP A 121 -9.24 -7.56 -16.64
N ASN A 122 -8.10 -7.47 -17.32
CA ASN A 122 -7.97 -7.67 -18.77
C ASN A 122 -7.89 -9.14 -19.20
N LYS A 123 -8.27 -10.10 -18.36
CA LYS A 123 -8.33 -11.55 -18.64
C LYS A 123 -7.01 -12.19 -19.14
N SER A 124 -5.87 -11.58 -18.85
CA SER A 124 -4.56 -12.13 -19.17
C SER A 124 -4.13 -13.22 -18.19
N SER A 125 -3.33 -14.19 -18.63
CA SER A 125 -2.82 -15.21 -17.71
C SER A 125 -1.98 -14.60 -16.59
N VAL A 126 -2.25 -15.01 -15.36
CA VAL A 126 -1.58 -14.50 -14.13
C VAL A 126 -0.05 -14.61 -14.23
N LYS A 127 0.44 -15.71 -14.77
CA LYS A 127 1.88 -15.94 -14.98
C LYS A 127 2.54 -14.89 -15.88
N ARG A 128 1.88 -14.53 -16.97
CA ARG A 128 2.38 -13.55 -17.94
C ARG A 128 2.43 -12.15 -17.33
N ILE A 129 1.36 -11.76 -16.62
CA ILE A 129 1.27 -10.46 -15.95
C ILE A 129 2.41 -10.31 -14.94
N ILE A 130 2.57 -11.28 -14.04
CA ILE A 130 3.57 -11.22 -12.99
C ILE A 130 4.99 -11.14 -13.57
N LYS A 131 5.30 -11.95 -14.57
CA LYS A 131 6.61 -11.89 -15.23
C LYS A 131 6.86 -10.53 -15.86
N LYS A 132 5.88 -9.97 -16.58
CA LYS A 132 5.98 -8.65 -17.23
C LYS A 132 6.29 -7.55 -16.22
N GLU A 133 5.53 -7.50 -15.11
CA GLU A 133 5.72 -6.46 -14.10
C GLU A 133 7.06 -6.61 -13.35
N ILE A 134 7.48 -7.83 -13.02
CA ILE A 134 8.79 -8.07 -12.42
C ILE A 134 9.91 -7.60 -13.35
N PHE A 135 9.84 -7.91 -14.65
CA PHE A 135 10.87 -7.51 -15.61
C PHE A 135 10.93 -5.98 -15.78
N LYS A 136 9.79 -5.30 -15.78
CA LYS A 136 9.72 -3.85 -15.92
C LYS A 136 10.49 -3.13 -14.79
N PHE A 137 10.42 -3.65 -13.57
CA PHE A 137 10.94 -2.99 -12.37
C PHE A 137 12.14 -3.68 -11.72
N ASN A 138 12.73 -4.68 -12.37
CA ASN A 138 13.82 -5.48 -11.81
C ASN A 138 15.06 -4.67 -11.36
N LYS A 139 15.28 -3.49 -11.97
CA LYS A 139 16.41 -2.60 -11.63
C LYS A 139 16.22 -1.85 -10.30
N GLN A 140 14.99 -1.73 -9.81
CA GLN A 140 14.64 -0.91 -8.63
C GLN A 140 14.73 -1.69 -7.32
N PHE A 141 14.75 -3.03 -7.35
CA PHE A 141 14.76 -3.87 -6.16
C PHE A 141 15.81 -5.01 -6.24
N ASN A 142 16.29 -5.44 -5.07
CA ASN A 142 17.21 -6.58 -4.95
C ASN A 142 16.49 -7.93 -5.05
N GLY A 143 15.21 -7.95 -4.72
CA GLY A 143 14.37 -9.13 -4.82
C GLY A 143 12.89 -8.81 -4.72
N CYS A 144 12.09 -9.60 -5.42
CA CYS A 144 10.64 -9.48 -5.42
C CYS A 144 9.99 -10.86 -5.38
N LYS A 145 8.96 -11.00 -4.56
CA LYS A 145 8.11 -12.20 -4.52
C LYS A 145 6.67 -11.79 -4.63
N ILE A 146 5.96 -12.42 -5.54
CA ILE A 146 4.52 -12.24 -5.74
C ILE A 146 3.86 -13.59 -5.58
N GLN A 147 2.82 -13.64 -4.75
CA GLN A 147 2.01 -14.85 -4.54
C GLN A 147 0.56 -14.52 -4.84
N VAL A 148 -0.05 -15.30 -5.71
CA VAL A 148 -1.49 -15.24 -5.99
C VAL A 148 -2.13 -16.52 -5.46
N SER A 149 -3.27 -16.39 -4.80
CA SER A 149 -4.00 -17.50 -4.18
C SER A 149 -5.49 -17.38 -4.45
N GLY A 150 -6.12 -18.49 -4.78
CA GLY A 150 -7.55 -18.57 -5.11
C GLY A 150 -7.83 -19.44 -6.33
N ARG A 151 -8.98 -19.24 -6.97
CA ARG A 151 -9.35 -19.91 -8.22
C ARG A 151 -8.72 -19.21 -9.43
N ILE A 152 -7.42 -19.45 -9.60
CA ILE A 152 -6.62 -18.84 -10.67
C ILE A 152 -7.13 -19.35 -12.02
N GLU A 153 -7.48 -18.43 -12.92
CA GLU A 153 -7.99 -18.73 -14.27
C GLU A 153 -9.30 -19.57 -14.26
N GLY A 154 -10.06 -19.55 -13.15
CA GLY A 154 -11.35 -20.21 -13.05
C GLY A 154 -11.31 -21.71 -12.73
N VAL A 155 -10.15 -22.24 -12.34
CA VAL A 155 -10.02 -23.65 -11.93
C VAL A 155 -10.89 -23.96 -10.71
N ASP A 156 -11.52 -25.14 -10.65
CA ASP A 156 -12.46 -25.52 -9.61
C ASP A 156 -11.82 -25.56 -8.21
N ILE A 157 -10.59 -26.03 -8.11
CA ILE A 157 -9.87 -26.13 -6.85
C ILE A 157 -8.94 -24.91 -6.68
N ALA A 158 -9.11 -24.19 -5.58
CA ALA A 158 -8.25 -23.07 -5.25
C ALA A 158 -6.78 -23.51 -5.06
N ARG A 159 -5.88 -22.81 -5.70
CA ARG A 159 -4.44 -23.06 -5.61
C ARG A 159 -3.64 -21.81 -5.30
N LYS A 160 -2.35 -21.99 -4.98
CA LYS A 160 -1.39 -20.90 -4.71
C LYS A 160 -0.27 -20.98 -5.72
N GLU A 161 -0.08 -19.89 -6.45
CA GLU A 161 1.06 -19.72 -7.34
C GLU A 161 1.93 -18.58 -6.84
N TRP A 162 3.23 -18.73 -6.93
CA TRP A 162 4.18 -17.71 -6.50
C TRP A 162 5.36 -17.63 -7.45
N TYR A 163 5.87 -16.41 -7.60
CA TYR A 163 7.02 -16.09 -8.42
C TYR A 163 8.03 -15.35 -7.57
N LEU A 164 9.28 -15.75 -7.69
CA LEU A 164 10.42 -15.16 -6.97
C LEU A 164 11.41 -14.65 -8.00
N PHE A 165 11.86 -13.42 -7.80
CA PHE A 165 12.99 -12.81 -8.49
C PHE A 165 14.00 -12.35 -7.45
N GLY A 166 15.27 -12.66 -7.63
CA GLY A 166 16.31 -12.34 -6.66
C GLY A 166 16.15 -13.05 -5.32
N SER A 167 16.66 -12.46 -4.25
CA SER A 167 16.60 -13.02 -2.89
C SER A 167 15.79 -12.13 -1.97
N ILE A 168 15.02 -12.75 -1.05
CA ILE A 168 14.24 -12.02 -0.03
C ILE A 168 14.55 -12.60 1.34
N PRO A 169 15.43 -11.96 2.11
CA PRO A 169 15.84 -12.45 3.44
C PRO A 169 14.77 -12.11 4.50
N LEU A 170 13.68 -12.91 4.56
CA LEU A 170 12.56 -12.67 5.47
C LEU A 170 12.95 -12.78 6.95
N HIS A 171 13.94 -13.62 7.29
CA HIS A 171 14.39 -13.79 8.66
C HIS A 171 15.34 -12.69 9.15
N THR A 172 15.95 -11.94 8.24
CA THR A 172 16.91 -10.89 8.60
C THR A 172 16.17 -9.59 8.88
N ILE A 173 16.16 -9.15 10.15
CA ILE A 173 15.44 -7.95 10.60
C ILE A 173 16.02 -6.66 9.99
N ARG A 174 17.34 -6.61 9.74
CA ARG A 174 18.03 -5.42 9.21
C ARG A 174 17.61 -5.05 7.78
N CYS A 175 17.14 -6.02 7.00
CA CYS A 175 16.75 -5.83 5.62
C CYS A 175 15.41 -5.08 5.53
N LYS A 176 15.36 -4.04 4.70
CA LYS A 176 14.13 -3.27 4.44
C LYS A 176 13.26 -4.06 3.46
N ILE A 177 12.26 -4.74 3.97
CA ILE A 177 11.30 -5.49 3.16
C ILE A 177 9.95 -4.81 3.26
N ASP A 178 9.44 -4.40 2.12
CA ASP A 178 8.09 -3.90 1.97
C ASP A 178 7.14 -5.05 1.64
N TYR A 179 5.90 -4.97 2.16
CA TYR A 179 4.89 -6.01 2.02
C TYR A 179 3.51 -5.41 1.84
N PHE A 180 2.76 -5.94 0.90
CA PHE A 180 1.36 -5.56 0.74
C PHE A 180 0.49 -6.78 0.40
N PHE A 181 -0.77 -6.71 0.86
CA PHE A 181 -1.80 -7.69 0.56
C PHE A 181 -3.01 -6.95 -0.02
N CYS A 182 -3.50 -7.41 -1.16
CA CYS A 182 -4.74 -6.95 -1.74
C CYS A 182 -5.60 -8.12 -2.22
N GLU A 183 -6.88 -7.84 -2.36
CA GLU A 183 -7.89 -8.78 -2.83
C GLU A 183 -8.43 -8.29 -4.16
N PHE A 184 -8.62 -9.23 -5.07
CA PHE A 184 -9.23 -9.03 -6.37
C PHE A 184 -10.50 -9.87 -6.47
N ILE A 185 -11.61 -9.23 -6.77
CA ILE A 185 -12.90 -9.91 -6.94
C ILE A 185 -13.04 -10.28 -8.41
N SER A 186 -12.89 -11.56 -8.72
CA SER A 186 -13.10 -12.10 -10.06
C SER A 186 -14.49 -12.74 -10.20
N GLN A 187 -14.88 -13.07 -11.43
CA GLN A 187 -16.12 -13.80 -11.71
C GLN A 187 -16.17 -15.19 -11.03
N TYR A 188 -15.01 -15.76 -10.74
CA TYR A 188 -14.86 -17.08 -10.12
C TYR A 188 -14.64 -17.04 -8.61
N GLY A 189 -14.71 -15.87 -8.00
CA GLY A 189 -14.46 -15.64 -6.57
C GLY A 189 -13.31 -14.69 -6.29
N VAL A 190 -12.85 -14.65 -5.05
CA VAL A 190 -11.81 -13.73 -4.60
C VAL A 190 -10.42 -14.31 -4.79
N LEU A 191 -9.53 -13.56 -5.42
CA LEU A 191 -8.10 -13.85 -5.51
C LEU A 191 -7.34 -12.97 -4.51
N GLY A 192 -6.52 -13.59 -3.68
CA GLY A 192 -5.62 -12.88 -2.77
C GLY A 192 -4.22 -12.72 -3.38
N ILE A 193 -3.75 -11.48 -3.48
CA ILE A 193 -2.42 -11.13 -4.01
C ILE A 193 -1.55 -10.66 -2.86
N LYS A 194 -0.40 -11.28 -2.67
CA LYS A 194 0.63 -10.89 -1.69
C LYS A 194 1.91 -10.53 -2.42
N THR A 195 2.45 -9.36 -2.13
CA THR A 195 3.69 -8.85 -2.73
C THR A 195 4.72 -8.59 -1.64
N TRP A 196 5.95 -8.97 -1.88
CA TRP A 196 7.12 -8.69 -1.06
C TRP A 196 8.18 -8.06 -1.93
N ILE A 197 8.72 -6.93 -1.53
CA ILE A 197 9.81 -6.24 -2.22
C ILE A 197 10.95 -6.03 -1.24
N PHE A 198 12.13 -6.51 -1.61
CA PHE A 198 13.37 -6.19 -0.94
C PHE A 198 13.98 -4.96 -1.59
N LYS A 199 13.89 -3.81 -0.91
CA LYS A 199 14.41 -2.53 -1.40
C LYS A 199 15.95 -2.56 -1.44
N LYS A 200 16.50 -1.82 -2.39
CA LYS A 200 17.95 -1.58 -2.45
C LYS A 200 18.44 -0.78 -1.27
#